data_9ed5748eac757fda0234b28541a2d645
#
_entry.id   9ed5748eac757fda0234b28541a2d645
#
_cell.length_a   1.000
_cell.length_b   1.000
_cell.length_c   1.000
_cell.angle_alpha   90.00
_cell.angle_beta   90.00
_cell.angle_gamma   90.00
#
_symmetry.space_group_name_H-M   'P 1'
#
loop_
_entity.id
_entity.type
_entity.pdbx_description
1 polymer ?
#
loop_
_entity_poly.entity_id
_entity_poly.type
_entity_poly.pdbx_seq_one_letter_code
_entity_poly.pdbx_strand_id
1 'polypeptide(L)'
;MTTGTMNVEVRPISARAAAIAITGDVTSASEAPLMDAYARATADGAKVVILDLGGLDYMNSGGIGLLVTLLVRVQREGRRLMAIGLSDHYRQILALTRLDEAIGIHDTEAEALAAAGL
;
A
#
# COMPACT_ATOMS: atom_id res chain seq x y z
N MET A 1 -9.61 -16.46 21.10
CA MET A 1 -9.54 -15.10 20.56
C MET A 1 -8.90 -15.12 19.19
N THR A 2 -9.50 -14.45 18.26
CA THR A 2 -8.98 -14.41 16.90
C THR A 2 -7.94 -13.30 16.80
N THR A 3 -6.77 -13.65 16.32
CA THR A 3 -5.80 -12.64 15.93
C THR A 3 -6.28 -12.06 14.59
N GLY A 4 -6.28 -10.74 14.47
CA GLY A 4 -6.62 -10.11 13.21
C GLY A 4 -5.67 -10.55 12.11
N THR A 5 -6.22 -10.83 10.95
CA THR A 5 -5.45 -11.19 9.77
C THR A 5 -5.63 -10.16 8.69
N MET A 6 -4.65 -10.07 7.81
CA MET A 6 -4.72 -9.22 6.64
C MET A 6 -5.31 -10.00 5.47
N ASN A 7 -6.25 -9.38 4.78
CA ASN A 7 -6.74 -9.88 3.50
C ASN A 7 -6.33 -8.90 2.41
N VAL A 8 -5.93 -9.43 1.26
CA VAL A 8 -5.53 -8.61 0.13
C VAL A 8 -6.31 -9.01 -1.12
N GLU A 9 -6.61 -8.01 -1.92
CA GLU A 9 -7.24 -8.21 -3.23
C GLU A 9 -6.49 -7.35 -4.24
N VAL A 10 -5.99 -7.97 -5.30
CA VAL A 10 -5.27 -7.28 -6.36
C VAL A 10 -6.25 -6.94 -7.47
N ARG A 11 -6.25 -5.67 -7.88
CA ARG A 11 -7.14 -5.18 -8.92
C ARG A 11 -6.33 -4.39 -9.96
N PRO A 12 -6.23 -4.88 -11.19
CA PRO A 12 -5.59 -4.09 -12.25
C PRO A 12 -6.45 -2.85 -12.56
N ILE A 13 -5.79 -1.72 -12.75
CA ILE A 13 -6.46 -0.45 -13.11
C ILE A 13 -6.24 -0.17 -14.60
N SER A 14 -4.99 -0.29 -15.04
CA SER A 14 -4.58 -0.05 -16.42
C SER A 14 -3.30 -0.81 -16.68
N ALA A 15 -2.73 -0.67 -17.88
CA ALA A 15 -1.43 -1.26 -18.18
C ALA A 15 -0.31 -0.70 -17.29
N ARG A 16 -0.52 0.48 -16.68
CA ARG A 16 0.52 1.18 -15.89
C ARG A 16 0.26 1.18 -14.40
N ALA A 17 -0.93 0.81 -13.94
CA ALA A 17 -1.30 0.91 -12.54
C ALA A 17 -2.10 -0.28 -12.08
N ALA A 18 -1.87 -0.67 -10.83
CA ALA A 18 -2.64 -1.69 -10.15
C ALA A 18 -2.91 -1.26 -8.71
N ALA A 19 -4.02 -1.71 -8.16
CA ALA A 19 -4.38 -1.47 -6.77
C ALA A 19 -4.28 -2.78 -5.98
N ILE A 20 -3.88 -2.64 -4.73
CA ILE A 20 -3.93 -3.71 -3.73
C ILE A 20 -4.84 -3.22 -2.62
N ALA A 21 -6.03 -3.78 -2.53
CA ALA A 21 -6.94 -3.48 -1.44
C ALA A 21 -6.56 -4.33 -0.23
N ILE A 22 -6.32 -3.68 0.90
CA ILE A 22 -5.91 -4.31 2.13
C ILE A 22 -7.00 -4.10 3.17
N THR A 23 -7.46 -5.20 3.76
CA THR A 23 -8.45 -5.18 4.84
C THR A 23 -7.89 -5.92 6.04
N GLY A 24 -8.39 -5.57 7.24
CA GLY A 24 -7.99 -6.22 8.47
C GLY A 24 -6.76 -5.62 9.10
N ASP A 25 -5.86 -6.46 9.59
CA ASP A 25 -4.72 -6.05 10.39
C ASP A 25 -3.41 -6.28 9.66
N VAL A 26 -2.56 -5.26 9.65
CA VAL A 26 -1.23 -5.34 9.05
C VAL A 26 -0.20 -5.37 10.18
N THR A 27 0.54 -6.47 10.23
CA THR A 27 1.58 -6.71 11.24
C THR A 27 2.81 -7.28 10.52
N SER A 28 3.87 -7.59 11.26
CA SER A 28 5.04 -8.26 10.68
C SER A 28 4.68 -9.62 10.05
N ALA A 29 3.62 -10.28 10.54
CA ALA A 29 3.15 -11.54 9.99
C ALA A 29 2.49 -11.39 8.62
N SER A 30 2.20 -10.17 8.19
CA SER A 30 1.57 -9.88 6.90
C SER A 30 2.55 -9.84 5.73
N GLU A 31 3.84 -10.05 5.98
CA GLU A 31 4.87 -9.86 4.95
C GLU A 31 4.66 -10.73 3.72
N ALA A 32 4.53 -12.04 3.90
CA ALA A 32 4.42 -12.96 2.78
C ALA A 32 3.19 -12.68 1.90
N PRO A 33 1.97 -12.53 2.47
CA PRO A 33 0.80 -12.22 1.64
C PRO A 33 0.89 -10.84 0.97
N LEU A 34 1.50 -9.85 1.61
CA LEU A 34 1.64 -8.52 1.00
C LEU A 34 2.65 -8.56 -0.16
N MET A 35 3.78 -9.20 0.04
CA MET A 35 4.80 -9.32 -1.03
C MET A 35 4.30 -10.15 -2.20
N ASP A 36 3.52 -11.21 -1.93
CA ASP A 36 2.88 -11.98 -2.98
C ASP A 36 1.87 -11.13 -3.77
N ALA A 37 1.05 -10.34 -3.08
CA ALA A 37 0.11 -9.43 -3.72
C ALA A 37 0.83 -8.40 -4.60
N TYR A 38 1.93 -7.84 -4.10
CA TYR A 38 2.74 -6.91 -4.88
C TYR A 38 3.31 -7.57 -6.15
N ALA A 39 3.81 -8.79 -6.03
CA ALA A 39 4.32 -9.52 -7.19
C ALA A 39 3.22 -9.75 -8.24
N ARG A 40 2.01 -10.12 -7.80
CA ARG A 40 0.87 -10.29 -8.70
C ARG A 40 0.42 -8.97 -9.33
N ALA A 41 0.41 -7.90 -8.54
CA ALA A 41 0.00 -6.59 -9.03
C ALA A 41 0.94 -6.04 -10.11
N THR A 42 2.21 -6.42 -10.06
CA THR A 42 3.24 -5.90 -10.98
C THR A 42 3.66 -6.91 -12.05
N ALA A 43 3.02 -8.08 -12.11
CA ALA A 43 3.39 -9.15 -13.04
C ALA A 43 3.32 -8.71 -14.51
N ASP A 44 2.39 -7.82 -14.84
CA ASP A 44 2.21 -7.30 -16.20
C ASP A 44 2.91 -5.95 -16.41
N GLY A 45 3.79 -5.55 -15.50
CA GLY A 45 4.62 -4.37 -15.67
C GLY A 45 4.05 -3.06 -15.16
N ALA A 46 3.04 -3.09 -14.28
CA ALA A 46 2.50 -1.87 -13.67
C ALA A 46 3.62 -1.06 -13.00
N LYS A 47 3.66 0.25 -13.27
CA LYS A 47 4.67 1.16 -12.70
C LYS A 47 4.19 1.88 -11.46
N VAL A 48 2.89 1.91 -11.23
CA VAL A 48 2.26 2.56 -10.08
C VAL A 48 1.44 1.52 -9.32
N VAL A 49 1.71 1.39 -8.04
CA VAL A 49 0.97 0.50 -7.14
C VAL A 49 0.28 1.36 -6.10
N ILE A 50 -1.04 1.23 -6.01
CA ILE A 50 -1.87 1.95 -5.06
C ILE A 50 -2.33 0.98 -3.98
N LEU A 51 -1.96 1.25 -2.74
CA LEU A 51 -2.50 0.53 -1.59
C LEU A 51 -3.81 1.19 -1.19
N ASP A 52 -4.91 0.47 -1.33
CA ASP A 52 -6.20 0.93 -0.83
C ASP A 52 -6.34 0.44 0.61
N LEU A 53 -6.19 1.37 1.53
CA LEU A 53 -6.20 1.11 2.96
C LEU A 53 -7.53 1.51 3.62
N GLY A 54 -8.58 1.69 2.83
CA GLY A 54 -9.91 2.03 3.34
C GLY A 54 -10.52 0.95 4.23
N GLY A 55 -10.12 -0.30 4.07
CA GLY A 55 -10.55 -1.41 4.92
C GLY A 55 -9.59 -1.80 6.02
N LEU A 56 -8.55 -1.00 6.25
CA LEU A 56 -7.56 -1.26 7.29
C LEU A 56 -8.17 -1.04 8.67
N ASP A 57 -8.16 -2.08 9.51
CA ASP A 57 -8.65 -1.99 10.88
C ASP A 57 -7.53 -1.60 11.85
N TYR A 58 -6.33 -2.13 11.64
CA TYR A 58 -5.23 -1.95 12.58
C TYR A 58 -3.89 -2.17 11.89
N MET A 59 -2.89 -1.41 12.31
CA MET A 59 -1.51 -1.58 11.86
C MET A 59 -0.59 -1.25 13.04
N ASN A 60 0.25 -2.21 13.43
CA ASN A 60 1.22 -2.00 14.49
C ASN A 60 2.58 -1.56 13.92
N SER A 61 3.57 -1.42 14.79
CA SER A 61 4.92 -1.02 14.38
C SER A 61 5.55 -2.02 13.39
N GLY A 62 5.25 -3.31 13.54
CA GLY A 62 5.69 -4.33 12.58
C GLY A 62 5.05 -4.13 11.21
N GLY A 63 3.79 -3.71 11.16
CA GLY A 63 3.12 -3.37 9.92
C GLY A 63 3.70 -2.13 9.25
N ILE A 64 4.05 -1.13 10.04
CA ILE A 64 4.71 0.08 9.52
C ILE A 64 6.07 -0.29 8.94
N GLY A 65 6.84 -1.13 9.64
CA GLY A 65 8.10 -1.65 9.14
C GLY A 65 7.93 -2.41 7.83
N LEU A 66 6.83 -3.14 7.69
CA LEU A 66 6.52 -3.86 6.47
C LEU A 66 6.23 -2.89 5.31
N LEU A 67 5.55 -1.77 5.57
CA LEU A 67 5.37 -0.73 4.53
C LEU A 67 6.72 -0.17 4.07
N VAL A 68 7.66 0.01 4.99
CA VAL A 68 9.02 0.46 4.64
C VAL A 68 9.71 -0.58 3.75
N THR A 69 9.60 -1.85 4.11
CA THR A 69 10.19 -2.94 3.32
C THR A 69 9.60 -2.97 1.91
N LEU A 70 8.29 -2.82 1.80
CA LEU A 70 7.62 -2.75 0.51
C LEU A 70 8.08 -1.53 -0.29
N LEU A 71 8.17 -0.37 0.36
CA LEU A 71 8.60 0.86 -0.29
C LEU A 71 10.01 0.72 -0.88
N VAL A 72 10.93 0.13 -0.13
CA VAL A 72 12.30 -0.12 -0.61
C VAL A 72 12.28 -0.97 -1.87
N ARG A 73 11.48 -2.03 -1.87
CA ARG A 73 11.36 -2.91 -3.03
C ARG A 73 10.78 -2.17 -4.25
N VAL A 74 9.72 -1.40 -4.02
CA VAL A 74 9.06 -0.61 -5.07
C VAL A 74 10.05 0.36 -5.71
N GLN A 75 10.82 1.07 -4.88
CA GLN A 75 11.82 2.03 -5.34
C GLN A 75 12.96 1.36 -6.11
N ARG A 76 13.42 0.20 -5.64
CA ARG A 76 14.47 -0.55 -6.33
C ARG A 76 14.03 -0.99 -7.73
N GLU A 77 12.75 -1.26 -7.90
CA GLU A 77 12.19 -1.70 -9.17
C GLU A 77 11.74 -0.54 -10.06
N GLY A 78 12.03 0.69 -9.65
CA GLY A 78 11.70 1.88 -10.43
C GLY A 78 10.21 2.17 -10.51
N ARG A 79 9.44 1.75 -9.52
CA ARG A 79 7.99 1.94 -9.46
C ARG A 79 7.63 3.01 -8.43
N ARG A 80 6.36 3.39 -8.40
CA ARG A 80 5.83 4.32 -7.40
C ARG A 80 4.81 3.61 -6.52
N LEU A 81 4.89 3.91 -5.22
CA LEU A 81 3.94 3.43 -4.23
C LEU A 81 3.08 4.59 -3.77
N MET A 82 1.77 4.40 -3.80
CA MET A 82 0.79 5.39 -3.35
C MET A 82 -0.18 4.71 -2.41
N ALA A 83 -0.85 5.48 -1.58
CA ALA A 83 -1.85 4.96 -0.65
C ALA A 83 -3.08 5.86 -0.64
N ILE A 84 -4.25 5.23 -0.53
CA ILE A 84 -5.53 5.92 -0.43
C ILE A 84 -6.34 5.32 0.72
N GLY A 85 -7.33 6.07 1.17
CA GLY A 85 -8.28 5.58 2.16
C GLY A 85 -7.77 5.52 3.59
N LEU A 86 -6.59 6.08 3.88
CA LEU A 86 -6.07 6.11 5.23
C LEU A 86 -6.92 6.98 6.15
N SER A 87 -7.16 6.49 7.38
CA SER A 87 -7.74 7.31 8.43
C SER A 87 -6.79 8.42 8.83
N ASP A 88 -7.31 9.46 9.47
CA ASP A 88 -6.48 10.56 9.98
C ASP A 88 -5.41 10.07 10.93
N HIS A 89 -5.73 9.08 11.75
CA HIS A 89 -4.78 8.47 12.68
C HIS A 89 -3.54 7.91 11.95
N TYR A 90 -3.75 7.11 10.91
CA TYR A 90 -2.63 6.52 10.18
C TYR A 90 -1.95 7.52 9.25
N ARG A 91 -2.67 8.50 8.72
CA ARG A 91 -2.04 9.61 7.99
C ARG A 91 -1.05 10.35 8.87
N GLN A 92 -1.43 10.60 10.12
CA GLN A 92 -0.57 11.26 11.09
C GLN A 92 0.67 10.43 11.41
N ILE A 93 0.51 9.12 11.56
CA ILE A 93 1.64 8.22 11.81
C ILE A 93 2.61 8.23 10.63
N LEU A 94 2.10 8.19 9.41
CA LEU A 94 2.97 8.24 8.23
C LEU A 94 3.66 9.59 8.10
N ALA A 95 3.02 10.68 8.51
CA ALA A 95 3.63 12.00 8.52
C ALA A 95 4.75 12.09 9.57
N LEU A 96 4.50 11.57 10.77
CA LEU A 96 5.48 11.58 11.85
C LEU A 96 6.72 10.74 11.53
N THR A 97 6.55 9.67 10.78
CA THR A 97 7.64 8.80 10.35
C THR A 97 8.25 9.23 9.01
N ARG A 98 7.73 10.31 8.41
CA ARG A 98 8.13 10.83 7.10
C ARG A 98 7.92 9.87 5.93
N LEU A 99 7.11 8.83 6.11
CA LEU A 99 6.79 7.90 5.03
C LEU A 99 5.92 8.56 3.96
N ASP A 100 5.16 9.60 4.32
CA ASP A 100 4.35 10.36 3.38
C ASP A 100 5.19 11.17 2.39
N GLU A 101 6.48 11.32 2.62
CA GLU A 101 7.39 11.95 1.65
C GLU A 101 7.73 11.00 0.50
N ALA A 102 7.67 9.70 0.73
CA ALA A 102 8.03 8.67 -0.25
C ALA A 102 6.81 7.90 -0.76
N ILE A 103 5.78 7.75 0.06
CA ILE A 103 4.50 7.15 -0.34
C ILE A 103 3.53 8.28 -0.62
N GLY A 104 3.03 8.37 -1.83
CA GLY A 104 2.05 9.39 -2.20
C GLY A 104 0.70 9.13 -1.53
N ILE A 105 0.30 9.99 -0.59
CA ILE A 105 -0.95 9.84 0.15
C ILE A 105 -2.03 10.69 -0.51
N HIS A 106 -3.15 10.06 -0.86
CA HIS A 106 -4.28 10.73 -1.50
C HIS A 106 -5.59 10.23 -0.91
N ASP A 107 -6.66 10.98 -1.11
CA ASP A 107 -7.98 10.60 -0.60
C ASP A 107 -8.66 9.56 -1.50
N THR A 108 -8.46 9.67 -2.80
CA THR A 108 -9.13 8.81 -3.78
C THR A 108 -8.15 8.22 -4.79
N GLU A 109 -8.59 7.13 -5.42
CA GLU A 109 -7.83 6.51 -6.51
C GLU A 109 -7.62 7.47 -7.67
N ALA A 110 -8.66 8.23 -8.02
CA ALA A 110 -8.57 9.21 -9.11
C ALA A 110 -7.51 10.28 -8.85
N GLU A 111 -7.44 10.77 -7.61
CA GLU A 111 -6.42 11.74 -7.22
C GLU A 111 -5.02 11.14 -7.26
N ALA A 112 -4.87 9.90 -6.80
CA ALA A 112 -3.60 9.21 -6.84
C ALA A 112 -3.11 9.01 -8.28
N LEU A 113 -3.99 8.57 -9.18
CA LEU A 113 -3.68 8.39 -10.59
C LEU A 113 -3.30 9.70 -11.25
N ALA A 114 -4.03 10.78 -10.98
CA ALA A 114 -3.72 12.10 -11.51
C ALA A 114 -2.35 12.59 -11.05
N ALA A 115 -2.01 12.38 -9.77
CA ALA A 115 -0.71 12.74 -9.23
C ALA A 115 0.43 11.93 -9.86
N ALA A 116 0.14 10.72 -10.32
CA ALA A 116 1.11 9.86 -11.01
C ALA A 116 1.18 10.14 -12.52
N GLY A 117 0.39 11.08 -13.02
CA GLY A 117 0.36 11.41 -14.45
C GLY A 117 -0.44 10.42 -15.31
N LEU A 118 -1.37 9.74 -14.71
CA LEU A 118 -2.17 8.72 -15.41
C LEU A 118 -3.63 9.10 -15.63
#